data_a90a2cc206150f7123c0a587c3f46012
#
_entry.id   a90a2cc206150f7123c0a587c3f46012
#
_cell.length_a   1.000
_cell.length_b   1.000
_cell.length_c   1.000
_cell.angle_alpha   90.00
_cell.angle_beta   90.00
_cell.angle_gamma   90.00
#
_symmetry.space_group_name_H-M   'P 1'
#
loop_
_entity.id
_entity.type
_entity.pdbx_description
1 polymer ?
#
loop_
_entity_poly.entity_id
_entity_poly.type
_entity_poly.pdbx_seq_one_letter_code
_entity_poly.pdbx_strand_id
1 'polypeptide(L)'
;MTLWTEVARHRTESGDQIILRQRGNVFEIRFNGLELMSNLNHQSETMLAERSARLYGGPARRVFIGGLGMGFTLRTMLDWLEPDGKVTVCELVPEIIEWNRRHFGHLAGHPLNDRRVELRVGDVLDVLREASGGYEMILMDTDNGPDYTVRETNGAIYENPGLRSVWNRLAAGGLAAFWSATISDEFEERLDQLPWCWHREDICLDGGRADAFHHIYFATKPAADAASEVAGEDALEPIG
;
A
#
# COMPACT_ATOMS: atom_id res chain seq x y z
N MET A 1 -26.23 7.44 -23.67
CA MET A 1 -24.91 7.15 -23.09
C MET A 1 -24.53 8.33 -22.21
N THR A 2 -24.26 8.09 -20.92
CA THR A 2 -23.78 9.15 -20.03
C THR A 2 -22.32 9.46 -20.40
N LEU A 3 -21.99 10.72 -20.61
CA LEU A 3 -20.63 11.16 -20.95
C LEU A 3 -19.80 11.30 -19.65
N TRP A 4 -18.48 11.22 -19.78
CA TRP A 4 -17.56 11.60 -18.72
C TRP A 4 -17.63 13.10 -18.49
N THR A 5 -17.76 13.48 -17.23
CA THR A 5 -17.73 14.89 -16.78
C THR A 5 -16.53 15.08 -15.84
N GLU A 6 -15.77 16.11 -16.04
CA GLU A 6 -14.75 16.54 -15.12
C GLU A 6 -15.41 17.10 -13.86
N VAL A 7 -15.07 16.55 -12.68
CA VAL A 7 -15.60 16.95 -11.37
C VAL A 7 -14.66 17.92 -10.69
N ALA A 8 -13.36 17.62 -10.75
CA ALA A 8 -12.31 18.43 -10.14
C ALA A 8 -10.98 18.24 -10.87
N ARG A 9 -10.10 19.23 -10.73
CA ARG A 9 -8.76 19.24 -11.33
C ARG A 9 -7.78 19.88 -10.37
N HIS A 10 -6.60 19.29 -10.30
CA HIS A 10 -5.44 19.88 -9.66
C HIS A 10 -4.24 19.89 -10.60
N ARG A 11 -3.39 20.90 -10.48
CA ARG A 11 -2.08 20.92 -11.14
C ARG A 11 -1.01 21.10 -10.07
N THR A 12 -0.07 20.16 -10.01
CA THR A 12 1.04 20.23 -9.08
C THR A 12 2.02 21.34 -9.45
N GLU A 13 2.90 21.71 -8.53
CA GLU A 13 3.97 22.68 -8.81
C GLU A 13 4.93 22.19 -9.91
N SER A 14 5.13 20.89 -10.05
CA SER A 14 5.88 20.25 -11.15
C SER A 14 5.17 20.34 -12.51
N GLY A 15 3.91 20.78 -12.54
CA GLY A 15 3.11 20.92 -13.75
C GLY A 15 2.25 19.70 -14.08
N ASP A 16 2.33 18.62 -13.28
CA ASP A 16 1.50 17.44 -13.45
C ASP A 16 0.03 17.75 -13.23
N GLN A 17 -0.82 17.05 -13.97
CA GLN A 17 -2.25 17.26 -13.93
C GLN A 17 -2.96 16.03 -13.33
N ILE A 18 -3.73 16.26 -12.28
CA ILE A 18 -4.59 15.26 -11.66
C ILE A 18 -6.04 15.66 -11.90
N ILE A 19 -6.84 14.75 -12.45
CA ILE A 19 -8.23 15.00 -12.79
C ILE A 19 -9.11 13.95 -12.15
N LEU A 20 -10.15 14.42 -11.44
CA LEU A 20 -11.28 13.59 -11.04
C LEU A 20 -12.38 13.75 -12.09
N ARG A 21 -12.84 12.67 -12.65
CA ARG A 21 -13.98 12.65 -13.55
C ARG A 21 -15.02 11.61 -13.12
N GLN A 22 -16.26 11.83 -13.56
CA GLN A 22 -17.41 11.01 -13.21
C GLN A 22 -18.23 10.66 -14.44
N ARG A 23 -18.77 9.45 -14.47
CA ARG A 23 -19.74 8.98 -15.45
C ARG A 23 -20.81 8.12 -14.76
N GLY A 24 -21.98 8.69 -14.50
CA GLY A 24 -22.99 8.03 -13.65
C GLY A 24 -22.44 7.84 -12.25
N ASN A 25 -22.37 6.60 -11.76
CA ASN A 25 -21.82 6.26 -10.45
C ASN A 25 -20.33 5.88 -10.49
N VAL A 26 -19.71 6.02 -11.66
CA VAL A 26 -18.29 5.70 -11.84
C VAL A 26 -17.45 6.95 -11.66
N PHE A 27 -16.53 6.90 -10.73
CA PHE A 27 -15.46 7.90 -10.53
C PHE A 27 -14.14 7.33 -11.04
N GLU A 28 -13.31 8.20 -11.60
CA GLU A 28 -11.99 7.88 -12.09
C GLU A 28 -11.03 9.01 -11.78
N ILE A 29 -9.87 8.66 -11.23
CA ILE A 29 -8.75 9.57 -11.02
C ILE A 29 -7.74 9.33 -12.14
N ARG A 30 -7.35 10.40 -12.82
CA ARG A 30 -6.32 10.38 -13.87
C ARG A 30 -5.14 11.25 -13.48
N PHE A 31 -3.95 10.79 -13.81
CA PHE A 31 -2.70 11.51 -13.68
C PHE A 31 -2.06 11.68 -15.06
N ASN A 32 -1.83 12.91 -15.50
CA ASN A 32 -1.28 13.24 -16.83
C ASN A 32 -1.98 12.50 -17.98
N GLY A 33 -3.29 12.32 -17.87
CA GLY A 33 -4.09 11.63 -18.89
C GLY A 33 -4.13 10.09 -18.77
N LEU A 34 -3.31 9.48 -17.92
CA LEU A 34 -3.36 8.05 -17.62
C LEU A 34 -4.36 7.78 -16.49
N GLU A 35 -5.07 6.66 -16.55
CA GLU A 35 -5.91 6.20 -15.44
C GLU A 35 -5.02 5.75 -14.29
N LEU A 36 -5.20 6.37 -13.11
CA LEU A 36 -4.54 5.97 -11.89
C LEU A 36 -5.40 4.96 -11.13
N MET A 37 -6.69 5.25 -10.99
CA MET A 37 -7.64 4.34 -10.36
C MET A 37 -9.10 4.67 -10.71
N SER A 38 -9.98 3.69 -10.53
CA SER A 38 -11.42 3.80 -10.71
C SER A 38 -12.16 2.93 -9.68
N ASN A 39 -13.37 3.32 -9.30
CA ASN A 39 -14.20 2.48 -8.45
C ASN A 39 -14.87 1.30 -9.18
N LEU A 40 -14.62 1.13 -10.47
CA LEU A 40 -15.10 -0.04 -11.20
C LEU A 40 -14.41 -1.33 -10.78
N ASN A 41 -13.15 -1.23 -10.40
CA ASN A 41 -12.38 -2.36 -9.97
C ASN A 41 -11.48 -1.93 -8.80
N HIS A 42 -11.85 -2.38 -7.62
CA HIS A 42 -11.11 -2.12 -6.37
C HIS A 42 -10.84 -3.43 -5.61
N GLN A 43 -10.97 -4.57 -6.31
CA GLN A 43 -10.83 -5.89 -5.69
C GLN A 43 -9.42 -6.10 -5.16
N SER A 44 -8.39 -5.69 -5.91
CA SER A 44 -7.00 -5.85 -5.49
C SER A 44 -6.65 -5.03 -4.26
N GLU A 45 -7.20 -3.82 -4.11
CA GLU A 45 -7.03 -2.98 -2.92
C GLU A 45 -7.70 -3.61 -1.69
N THR A 46 -8.90 -4.18 -1.88
CA THR A 46 -9.58 -4.96 -0.84
C THR A 46 -8.75 -6.19 -0.45
N MET A 47 -8.25 -6.94 -1.46
CA MET A 47 -7.43 -8.12 -1.24
C MET A 47 -6.09 -7.79 -0.58
N LEU A 48 -5.47 -6.65 -0.92
CA LEU A 48 -4.24 -6.18 -0.26
C LEU A 48 -4.42 -6.12 1.27
N ALA A 49 -5.48 -5.48 1.73
CA ALA A 49 -5.75 -5.36 3.17
C ALA A 49 -6.18 -6.70 3.80
N GLU A 50 -7.11 -7.42 3.18
CA GLU A 50 -7.65 -8.67 3.72
C GLU A 50 -6.59 -9.77 3.81
N ARG A 51 -5.79 -9.96 2.74
CA ARG A 51 -4.73 -10.96 2.73
C ARG A 51 -3.62 -10.62 3.71
N SER A 52 -3.23 -9.34 3.80
CA SER A 52 -2.25 -8.90 4.80
C SER A 52 -2.69 -9.24 6.22
N ALA A 53 -3.95 -8.95 6.58
CA ALA A 53 -4.47 -9.24 7.91
C ALA A 53 -4.53 -10.77 8.19
N ARG A 54 -4.92 -11.58 7.20
CA ARG A 54 -4.94 -13.04 7.32
C ARG A 54 -3.53 -13.63 7.48
N LEU A 55 -2.57 -13.16 6.69
CA LEU A 55 -1.18 -13.61 6.76
C LEU A 55 -0.49 -13.16 8.06
N TYR A 56 -0.82 -11.97 8.56
CA TYR A 56 -0.37 -11.51 9.87
C TYR A 56 -0.95 -12.34 11.03
N GLY A 57 -2.10 -12.97 10.84
CA GLY A 57 -2.73 -13.88 11.81
C GLY A 57 -3.86 -13.26 12.61
N GLY A 58 -4.39 -12.10 12.19
CA GLY A 58 -5.57 -11.48 12.79
C GLY A 58 -5.53 -9.95 12.87
N PRO A 59 -6.33 -9.36 13.76
CA PRO A 59 -6.40 -7.92 13.96
C PRO A 59 -5.07 -7.31 14.43
N ALA A 60 -4.74 -6.14 13.91
CA ALA A 60 -3.53 -5.41 14.25
C ALA A 60 -3.86 -4.14 15.05
N ARG A 61 -2.86 -3.63 15.79
CA ARG A 61 -2.97 -2.38 16.57
C ARG A 61 -2.32 -1.20 15.86
N ARG A 62 -1.29 -1.45 15.05
CA ARG A 62 -0.52 -0.39 14.38
C ARG A 62 -0.28 -0.74 12.93
N VAL A 63 -1.02 -0.09 12.05
CA VAL A 63 -0.94 -0.29 10.62
C VAL A 63 -0.52 1.02 9.94
N PHE A 64 0.29 0.91 8.91
CA PHE A 64 0.60 2.00 7.99
C PHE A 64 0.08 1.66 6.59
N ILE A 65 -0.56 2.64 5.94
CA ILE A 65 -0.99 2.54 4.55
C ILE A 65 -0.37 3.71 3.79
N GLY A 66 0.46 3.41 2.81
CA GLY A 66 0.96 4.35 1.82
C GLY A 66 -0.02 4.42 0.65
N GLY A 67 -0.55 5.61 0.39
CA GLY A 67 -1.63 5.84 -0.56
C GLY A 67 -3.02 5.79 0.09
N LEU A 68 -3.85 6.77 -0.21
CA LEU A 68 -5.26 6.81 0.17
C LEU A 68 -6.16 6.37 -0.99
N GLY A 69 -5.89 6.92 -2.16
CA GLY A 69 -6.74 6.73 -3.32
C GLY A 69 -8.22 6.97 -3.02
N MET A 70 -9.08 6.03 -3.41
CA MET A 70 -10.51 6.08 -3.09
C MET A 70 -10.86 5.51 -1.71
N GLY A 71 -9.88 4.96 -0.99
CA GLY A 71 -10.01 4.53 0.40
C GLY A 71 -10.46 3.08 0.59
N PHE A 72 -10.40 2.23 -0.43
CA PHE A 72 -10.85 0.83 -0.33
C PHE A 72 -9.92 -0.01 0.53
N THR A 73 -8.60 0.13 0.38
CA THR A 73 -7.60 -0.51 1.25
C THR A 73 -7.79 -0.09 2.71
N LEU A 74 -7.96 1.22 2.95
CA LEU A 74 -8.23 1.73 4.29
C LEU A 74 -9.54 1.17 4.87
N ARG A 75 -10.63 1.19 4.08
CA ARG A 75 -11.93 0.67 4.52
C ARG A 75 -11.81 -0.78 4.97
N THR A 76 -11.19 -1.61 4.16
CA THR A 76 -11.03 -3.03 4.48
C THR A 76 -10.14 -3.23 5.69
N MET A 77 -9.03 -2.48 5.79
CA MET A 77 -8.13 -2.59 6.95
C MET A 77 -8.79 -2.19 8.27
N LEU A 78 -9.73 -1.23 8.26
CA LEU A 78 -10.48 -0.85 9.47
C LEU A 78 -11.31 -1.99 10.08
N ASP A 79 -11.72 -2.97 9.27
CA ASP A 79 -12.44 -4.15 9.75
C ASP A 79 -11.51 -5.18 10.42
N TRP A 80 -10.20 -5.09 10.15
CA TRP A 80 -9.13 -5.93 10.71
C TRP A 80 -8.30 -5.21 11.78
N LEU A 81 -8.65 -3.97 12.13
CA LEU A 81 -7.95 -3.21 13.15
C LEU A 81 -8.59 -3.43 14.52
N GLU A 82 -7.76 -3.61 15.54
CA GLU A 82 -8.23 -3.67 16.93
C GLU A 82 -9.07 -2.42 17.29
N PRO A 83 -10.04 -2.52 18.23
CA PRO A 83 -10.90 -1.39 18.60
C PRO A 83 -10.14 -0.15 19.09
N ASP A 84 -8.97 -0.33 19.70
CA ASP A 84 -8.05 0.71 20.17
C ASP A 84 -6.83 0.89 19.25
N GLY A 85 -6.79 0.16 18.14
CA GLY A 85 -5.73 0.24 17.15
C GLY A 85 -5.71 1.57 16.39
N LYS A 86 -4.63 1.80 15.67
CA LYS A 86 -4.42 2.99 14.84
C LYS A 86 -3.92 2.60 13.46
N VAL A 87 -4.48 3.23 12.46
CA VAL A 87 -3.98 3.17 11.08
C VAL A 87 -3.52 4.55 10.65
N THR A 88 -2.22 4.65 10.34
CA THR A 88 -1.66 5.85 9.72
C THR A 88 -1.82 5.72 8.22
N VAL A 89 -2.54 6.65 7.59
CA VAL A 89 -2.66 6.73 6.13
C VAL A 89 -1.84 7.92 5.64
N CYS A 90 -0.92 7.65 4.74
CA CYS A 90 -0.09 8.67 4.11
C CYS A 90 -0.55 8.91 2.67
N GLU A 91 -0.92 10.15 2.36
CA GLU A 91 -1.30 10.57 1.00
C GLU A 91 -0.43 11.75 0.57
N LEU A 92 0.15 11.64 -0.62
CA LEU A 92 1.05 12.66 -1.15
C LEU A 92 0.29 13.89 -1.67
N VAL A 93 -0.93 13.68 -2.19
CA VAL A 93 -1.73 14.69 -2.89
C VAL A 93 -2.90 15.15 -2.01
N PRO A 94 -2.84 16.34 -1.40
CA PRO A 94 -3.90 16.84 -0.53
C PRO A 94 -5.29 16.87 -1.18
N GLU A 95 -5.34 17.08 -2.50
CA GLU A 95 -6.58 17.14 -3.26
C GLU A 95 -7.29 15.77 -3.31
N ILE A 96 -6.55 14.66 -3.33
CA ILE A 96 -7.15 13.32 -3.26
C ILE A 96 -7.88 13.14 -1.92
N ILE A 97 -7.32 13.65 -0.83
CA ILE A 97 -7.97 13.64 0.49
C ILE A 97 -9.26 14.47 0.47
N GLU A 98 -9.19 15.68 -0.13
CA GLU A 98 -10.35 16.55 -0.25
C GLU A 98 -11.44 15.92 -1.13
N TRP A 99 -11.06 15.32 -2.26
CA TRP A 99 -11.99 14.65 -3.15
C TRP A 99 -12.61 13.40 -2.51
N ASN A 100 -11.82 12.65 -1.71
CA ASN A 100 -12.35 11.55 -0.92
C ASN A 100 -13.46 12.06 0.01
N ARG A 101 -13.22 13.12 0.75
CA ARG A 101 -14.22 13.68 1.66
C ARG A 101 -15.47 14.22 0.96
N ARG A 102 -15.32 14.86 -0.20
CA ARG A 102 -16.40 15.60 -0.86
C ARG A 102 -17.14 14.83 -1.93
N HIS A 103 -16.47 13.95 -2.65
CA HIS A 103 -17.01 13.37 -3.88
C HIS A 103 -17.21 11.87 -3.83
N PHE A 104 -16.21 11.11 -3.45
CA PHE A 104 -16.25 9.65 -3.60
C PHE A 104 -16.04 8.84 -2.31
N GLY A 105 -15.81 9.46 -1.17
CA GLY A 105 -15.61 8.72 0.09
C GLY A 105 -16.79 7.83 0.48
N HIS A 106 -18.00 8.15 0.03
CA HIS A 106 -19.19 7.33 0.23
C HIS A 106 -19.05 5.93 -0.41
N LEU A 107 -18.25 5.78 -1.45
CA LEU A 107 -18.01 4.50 -2.12
C LEU A 107 -17.34 3.47 -1.19
N ALA A 108 -16.47 3.96 -0.30
CA ALA A 108 -15.80 3.17 0.72
C ALA A 108 -16.37 3.41 2.14
N GLY A 109 -17.59 3.94 2.25
CA GLY A 109 -18.27 4.19 3.54
C GLY A 109 -17.61 5.26 4.40
N HIS A 110 -16.98 6.28 3.78
CA HIS A 110 -16.31 7.40 4.44
C HIS A 110 -15.23 6.99 5.46
N PRO A 111 -14.21 6.21 5.06
CA PRO A 111 -13.26 5.61 6.00
C PRO A 111 -12.43 6.64 6.76
N LEU A 112 -12.25 7.85 6.21
CA LEU A 112 -11.54 8.95 6.88
C LEU A 112 -12.28 9.51 8.11
N ASN A 113 -13.55 9.13 8.34
CA ASN A 113 -14.31 9.54 9.51
C ASN A 113 -14.07 8.62 10.73
N ASP A 114 -13.39 7.50 10.55
CA ASP A 114 -13.09 6.59 11.67
C ASP A 114 -12.02 7.21 12.58
N ARG A 115 -12.30 7.22 13.90
CA ARG A 115 -11.41 7.79 14.93
C ARG A 115 -10.05 7.11 15.05
N ARG A 116 -9.91 5.93 14.48
CA ARG A 116 -8.67 5.15 14.48
C ARG A 116 -7.72 5.56 13.35
N VAL A 117 -8.18 6.39 12.41
CA VAL A 117 -7.40 6.88 11.27
C VAL A 117 -6.59 8.10 11.65
N GLU A 118 -5.28 8.02 11.41
CA GLU A 118 -4.33 9.12 11.49
C GLU A 118 -3.87 9.48 10.07
N LEU A 119 -4.36 10.61 9.56
CA LEU A 119 -4.05 11.04 8.20
C LEU A 119 -2.76 11.88 8.21
N ARG A 120 -1.82 11.53 7.35
CA ARG A 120 -0.57 12.26 7.11
C ARG A 120 -0.49 12.68 5.64
N VAL A 121 -0.15 13.94 5.40
CA VAL A 121 0.10 14.45 4.04
C VAL A 121 1.61 14.50 3.83
N GLY A 122 2.10 13.86 2.79
CA GLY A 122 3.54 13.88 2.47
C GLY A 122 4.01 12.63 1.73
N ASP A 123 5.33 12.58 1.54
CA ASP A 123 6.00 11.40 0.98
C ASP A 123 5.98 10.24 1.98
N VAL A 124 5.67 9.04 1.48
CA VAL A 124 5.56 7.82 2.28
C VAL A 124 6.85 7.49 3.03
N LEU A 125 8.00 7.61 2.35
CA LEU A 125 9.28 7.27 2.98
C LEU A 125 9.67 8.29 4.05
N ASP A 126 9.34 9.57 3.86
CA ASP A 126 9.61 10.60 4.86
C ASP A 126 8.71 10.39 6.08
N VAL A 127 7.42 10.15 5.89
CA VAL A 127 6.50 9.86 6.99
C VAL A 127 6.90 8.58 7.74
N LEU A 128 7.34 7.54 7.05
CA LEU A 128 7.86 6.33 7.68
C LEU A 128 9.13 6.61 8.49
N ARG A 129 10.05 7.43 7.99
CA ARG A 129 11.28 7.78 8.72
C ARG A 129 11.02 8.55 10.01
N GLU A 130 10.01 9.43 10.02
CA GLU A 130 9.58 10.20 11.19
C GLU A 130 8.83 9.36 12.23
N ALA A 131 8.25 8.23 11.84
CA ALA A 131 7.42 7.42 12.71
C ALA A 131 8.20 6.91 13.93
N SER A 132 7.57 6.93 15.11
CA SER A 132 8.08 6.32 16.33
C SER A 132 7.52 4.91 16.52
N GLY A 133 8.40 3.94 16.80
CA GLY A 133 8.03 2.52 16.99
C GLY A 133 7.77 1.77 15.70
N GLY A 134 7.47 0.48 15.81
CA GLY A 134 7.23 -0.41 14.67
C GLY A 134 5.75 -0.51 14.31
N TYR A 135 5.47 -0.70 13.02
CA TYR A 135 4.16 -1.10 12.53
C TYR A 135 4.07 -2.62 12.44
N GLU A 136 2.93 -3.16 12.76
CA GLU A 136 2.63 -4.59 12.61
C GLU A 136 2.34 -4.95 11.16
N MET A 137 1.72 -4.01 10.44
CA MET A 137 1.54 -4.12 8.99
C MET A 137 1.87 -2.79 8.30
N ILE A 138 2.53 -2.87 7.15
CA ILE A 138 2.82 -1.75 6.25
C ILE A 138 2.32 -2.12 4.87
N LEU A 139 1.28 -1.43 4.38
CA LEU A 139 0.67 -1.67 3.07
C LEU A 139 1.03 -0.53 2.14
N MET A 140 1.70 -0.85 1.02
CA MET A 140 2.07 0.11 -0.02
C MET A 140 1.11 0.00 -1.19
N ASP A 141 0.21 0.98 -1.27
CA ASP A 141 -0.84 1.14 -2.28
C ASP A 141 -0.70 2.52 -2.94
N THR A 142 0.52 2.83 -3.41
CA THR A 142 0.93 4.19 -3.77
C THR A 142 0.90 4.51 -5.25
N ASP A 143 1.11 3.51 -6.12
CA ASP A 143 1.30 3.70 -7.56
C ASP A 143 1.07 2.38 -8.32
N ASN A 144 1.28 2.38 -9.64
CA ASN A 144 1.10 1.21 -10.49
C ASN A 144 2.17 0.12 -10.30
N GLY A 145 3.08 0.28 -9.34
CA GLY A 145 4.08 -0.71 -8.97
C GLY A 145 5.50 -0.34 -9.36
N PRO A 146 6.46 -1.26 -9.17
CA PRO A 146 7.89 -0.94 -9.28
C PRO A 146 8.32 -0.52 -10.69
N ASP A 147 7.76 -1.13 -11.76
CA ASP A 147 8.21 -0.90 -13.13
C ASP A 147 7.50 0.28 -13.81
N TYR A 148 6.34 0.67 -13.32
CA TYR A 148 5.50 1.71 -13.94
C TYR A 148 4.99 2.68 -12.89
N THR A 149 5.90 3.43 -12.29
CA THR A 149 5.51 4.52 -11.41
C THR A 149 4.94 5.68 -12.24
N VAL A 150 3.73 6.12 -11.90
CA VAL A 150 3.12 7.29 -12.51
C VAL A 150 3.88 8.56 -12.11
N ARG A 151 4.49 8.54 -10.92
CA ARG A 151 5.43 9.58 -10.44
C ARG A 151 6.81 8.97 -10.24
N GLU A 152 7.83 9.52 -10.88
CA GLU A 152 9.21 9.04 -10.78
C GLU A 152 9.71 8.95 -9.32
N THR A 153 9.26 9.87 -8.45
CA THR A 153 9.64 9.87 -7.03
C THR A 153 9.12 8.65 -6.27
N ASN A 154 8.01 8.06 -6.70
CA ASN A 154 7.45 6.86 -6.06
C ASN A 154 8.31 5.61 -6.30
N GLY A 155 9.14 5.60 -7.33
CA GLY A 155 10.10 4.53 -7.60
C GLY A 155 11.02 4.26 -6.40
N ALA A 156 11.35 5.28 -5.62
CA ALA A 156 12.19 5.17 -4.43
C ALA A 156 11.67 4.18 -3.37
N ILE A 157 10.35 3.92 -3.33
CA ILE A 157 9.72 2.96 -2.41
C ILE A 157 10.21 1.54 -2.70
N TYR A 158 10.36 1.21 -3.98
CA TYR A 158 10.72 -0.11 -4.48
C TYR A 158 12.23 -0.33 -4.61
N GLU A 159 13.03 0.72 -4.37
CA GLU A 159 14.48 0.64 -4.35
C GLU A 159 15.00 0.16 -2.99
N ASN A 160 16.24 -0.34 -2.94
CA ASN A 160 16.86 -0.85 -1.71
C ASN A 160 16.79 0.11 -0.51
N PRO A 161 17.00 1.43 -0.65
CA PRO A 161 16.85 2.35 0.47
C PRO A 161 15.40 2.45 0.98
N GLY A 162 14.40 2.38 0.07
CA GLY A 162 12.99 2.38 0.40
C GLY A 162 12.59 1.11 1.15
N LEU A 163 12.97 -0.06 0.61
CA LEU A 163 12.72 -1.36 1.23
C LEU A 163 13.37 -1.45 2.62
N ARG A 164 14.59 -0.91 2.80
CA ARG A 164 15.22 -0.81 4.13
C ARG A 164 14.46 0.11 5.07
N SER A 165 13.86 1.19 4.58
CA SER A 165 13.01 2.07 5.39
C SER A 165 11.76 1.34 5.88
N VAL A 166 11.11 0.58 5.00
CA VAL A 166 9.97 -0.30 5.35
C VAL A 166 10.40 -1.34 6.38
N TRP A 167 11.47 -2.09 6.12
CA TRP A 167 12.02 -3.08 7.03
C TRP A 167 12.29 -2.54 8.43
N ASN A 168 12.92 -1.35 8.52
CA ASN A 168 13.30 -0.74 9.80
C ASN A 168 12.08 -0.28 10.59
N ARG A 169 10.95 0.01 9.93
CA ARG A 169 9.69 0.43 10.57
C ARG A 169 8.72 -0.72 10.82
N LEU A 170 9.01 -1.89 10.29
CA LEU A 170 8.23 -3.09 10.56
C LEU A 170 8.61 -3.68 11.91
N ALA A 171 7.62 -4.01 12.73
CA ALA A 171 7.82 -4.74 13.97
C ALA A 171 8.39 -6.14 13.70
N ALA A 172 9.02 -6.77 14.68
CA ALA A 172 9.39 -8.18 14.58
C ALA A 172 8.11 -9.03 14.44
N GLY A 173 8.09 -9.97 13.50
CA GLY A 173 6.90 -10.72 13.11
C GLY A 173 5.90 -9.94 12.26
N GLY A 174 6.18 -8.68 11.93
CA GLY A 174 5.31 -7.83 11.12
C GLY A 174 5.35 -8.15 9.63
N LEU A 175 4.35 -7.66 8.88
CA LEU A 175 4.14 -7.89 7.46
C LEU A 175 4.20 -6.58 6.67
N ALA A 176 4.99 -6.55 5.61
CA ALA A 176 4.89 -5.54 4.54
C ALA A 176 4.17 -6.15 3.34
N ALA A 177 3.32 -5.35 2.66
CA ALA A 177 2.69 -5.74 1.42
C ALA A 177 2.79 -4.61 0.40
N PHE A 178 3.09 -4.97 -0.87
CA PHE A 178 3.28 -4.02 -1.96
C PHE A 178 2.35 -4.41 -3.11
N TRP A 179 1.49 -3.49 -3.48
CA TRP A 179 0.62 -3.66 -4.63
C TRP A 179 1.36 -3.32 -5.94
N SER A 180 1.04 -4.04 -7.01
CA SER A 180 1.59 -3.80 -8.35
C SER A 180 0.61 -4.20 -9.45
N ALA A 181 0.57 -3.40 -10.52
CA ALA A 181 -0.15 -3.72 -11.73
C ALA A 181 0.58 -4.76 -12.61
N THR A 182 1.87 -4.94 -12.39
CA THR A 182 2.74 -5.82 -13.20
C THR A 182 3.66 -6.66 -12.30
N ILE A 183 4.16 -7.76 -12.84
CA ILE A 183 5.26 -8.51 -12.24
C ILE A 183 6.57 -7.77 -12.53
N SER A 184 7.44 -7.67 -11.55
CA SER A 184 8.78 -7.08 -11.69
C SER A 184 9.85 -8.02 -11.13
N ASP A 185 10.60 -8.62 -12.04
CA ASP A 185 11.72 -9.50 -11.67
C ASP A 185 12.80 -8.74 -10.87
N GLU A 186 13.04 -7.49 -11.24
CA GLU A 186 14.02 -6.62 -10.55
C GLU A 186 13.57 -6.30 -9.11
N PHE A 187 12.28 -6.12 -8.88
CA PHE A 187 11.76 -5.93 -7.53
C PHE A 187 11.84 -7.19 -6.69
N GLU A 188 11.57 -8.37 -7.29
CA GLU A 188 11.74 -9.67 -6.64
C GLU A 188 13.21 -9.89 -6.22
N GLU A 189 14.18 -9.58 -7.09
CA GLU A 189 15.61 -9.62 -6.75
C GLU A 189 15.99 -8.69 -5.59
N ARG A 190 15.35 -7.50 -5.50
CA ARG A 190 15.56 -6.59 -4.38
C ARG A 190 14.95 -7.11 -3.08
N LEU A 191 13.78 -7.76 -3.15
CA LEU A 191 13.17 -8.39 -1.99
C LEU A 191 14.08 -9.48 -1.39
N ASP A 192 14.77 -10.25 -2.24
CA ASP A 192 15.73 -11.28 -1.81
C ASP A 192 16.96 -10.73 -1.05
N GLN A 193 17.22 -9.42 -1.15
CA GLN A 193 18.37 -8.80 -0.45
C GLN A 193 18.12 -8.48 1.03
N LEU A 194 16.89 -8.66 1.51
CA LEU A 194 16.51 -8.47 2.90
C LEU A 194 16.11 -9.78 3.55
N PRO A 195 16.35 -9.97 4.86
CA PRO A 195 16.13 -11.26 5.52
C PRO A 195 14.66 -11.46 5.93
N TRP A 196 13.71 -11.13 5.08
CA TRP A 196 12.31 -11.47 5.24
C TRP A 196 11.93 -12.69 4.39
N CYS A 197 10.82 -13.35 4.76
CA CYS A 197 10.19 -14.33 3.90
C CYS A 197 9.16 -13.61 3.05
N TRP A 198 9.29 -13.69 1.73
CA TRP A 198 8.33 -13.06 0.84
C TRP A 198 7.73 -14.06 -0.16
N HIS A 199 6.54 -13.74 -0.65
CA HIS A 199 5.88 -14.40 -1.77
C HIS A 199 4.97 -13.42 -2.49
N ARG A 200 4.58 -13.74 -3.72
CA ARG A 200 3.62 -12.99 -4.52
C ARG A 200 2.30 -13.76 -4.65
N GLU A 201 1.19 -13.05 -4.57
CA GLU A 201 -0.12 -13.53 -4.98
C GLU A 201 -0.61 -12.75 -6.20
N ASP A 202 -1.13 -13.48 -7.19
CA ASP A 202 -1.70 -12.92 -8.42
C ASP A 202 -3.23 -12.85 -8.25
N ILE A 203 -3.77 -11.64 -8.26
CA ILE A 203 -5.20 -11.37 -8.04
C ILE A 203 -5.89 -11.23 -9.39
N CYS A 204 -6.72 -12.19 -9.76
CA CYS A 204 -7.56 -12.13 -10.94
C CYS A 204 -8.64 -11.05 -10.75
N LEU A 205 -8.77 -10.14 -11.72
CA LEU A 205 -9.72 -9.04 -11.64
C LEU A 205 -11.11 -9.47 -12.13
N ASP A 206 -12.13 -9.31 -11.27
CA ASP A 206 -13.50 -9.63 -11.61
C ASP A 206 -14.02 -8.72 -12.74
N GLY A 207 -14.64 -9.33 -13.77
CA GLY A 207 -15.19 -8.61 -14.92
C GLY A 207 -14.13 -8.04 -15.87
N GLY A 208 -12.86 -8.30 -15.62
CA GLY A 208 -11.76 -8.03 -16.52
C GLY A 208 -11.66 -9.04 -17.65
N ARG A 209 -10.68 -8.87 -18.54
CA ARG A 209 -10.29 -9.92 -19.49
C ARG A 209 -9.73 -11.09 -18.66
N ALA A 210 -9.84 -12.31 -19.15
CA ALA A 210 -9.40 -13.53 -18.46
C ALA A 210 -7.89 -13.53 -18.10
N ASP A 211 -7.13 -12.57 -18.60
CA ASP A 211 -5.69 -12.35 -18.45
C ASP A 211 -5.36 -11.06 -17.64
N ALA A 212 -6.34 -10.44 -17.01
CA ALA A 212 -6.11 -9.23 -16.22
C ALA A 212 -5.85 -9.61 -14.75
N PHE A 213 -4.62 -9.41 -14.32
CA PHE A 213 -4.18 -9.63 -12.95
C PHE A 213 -3.55 -8.38 -12.37
N HIS A 214 -3.73 -8.21 -11.05
CA HIS A 214 -2.85 -7.40 -10.22
C HIS A 214 -2.03 -8.31 -9.31
N HIS A 215 -0.93 -7.82 -8.79
CA HIS A 215 0.03 -8.59 -8.03
C HIS A 215 0.23 -7.97 -6.66
N ILE A 216 0.34 -8.79 -5.63
CA ILE A 216 0.64 -8.34 -4.28
C ILE A 216 1.85 -9.12 -3.78
N TYR A 217 2.90 -8.40 -3.42
CA TYR A 217 4.09 -8.97 -2.79
C TYR A 217 3.96 -8.85 -1.28
N PHE A 218 3.94 -9.97 -0.58
CA PHE A 218 3.90 -10.04 0.87
C PHE A 218 5.28 -10.40 1.41
N ALA A 219 5.79 -9.63 2.37
CA ALA A 219 7.11 -9.81 2.95
C ALA A 219 7.01 -9.77 4.48
N THR A 220 7.28 -10.90 5.14
CA THR A 220 7.19 -11.05 6.59
C THR A 220 8.56 -10.95 7.23
N LYS A 221 8.70 -10.04 8.20
CA LYS A 221 9.90 -9.89 9.02
C LYS A 221 9.92 -11.01 10.08
N PRO A 222 11.03 -11.75 10.26
CA PRO A 222 11.13 -12.76 11.31
C PRO A 222 10.78 -12.24 12.69
N ALA A 223 10.17 -13.08 13.53
CA ALA A 223 9.98 -12.78 14.94
C ALA A 223 11.33 -12.71 15.68
N ALA A 224 11.39 -11.98 16.79
CA ALA A 224 12.64 -11.77 17.53
C ALA A 224 13.30 -13.08 18.01
N ASP A 225 12.48 -14.10 18.34
CA ASP A 225 12.97 -15.38 18.85
C ASP A 225 13.58 -16.27 17.74
N ALA A 226 13.13 -16.17 16.49
CA ALA A 226 13.68 -16.89 15.35
C ALA A 226 15.07 -16.38 14.92
N ALA A 227 15.39 -15.12 15.22
CA ALA A 227 16.70 -14.54 14.90
C ALA A 227 17.84 -15.04 15.80
N SER A 228 17.53 -15.62 16.96
CA SER A 228 18.54 -16.16 17.88
C SER A 228 18.95 -17.61 17.56
N GLU A 229 18.11 -18.37 16.86
CA GLU A 229 18.42 -19.76 16.49
C GLU A 229 19.39 -19.83 15.29
N VAL A 230 19.32 -18.89 14.35
CA VAL A 230 20.21 -18.86 13.18
C VAL A 230 21.64 -18.41 13.53
N ALA A 231 21.80 -17.63 14.62
CA ALA A 231 23.12 -17.18 15.07
C ALA A 231 23.86 -18.22 15.95
N GLY A 232 23.20 -19.31 16.33
CA GLY A 232 23.74 -20.34 17.23
C GLY A 232 24.35 -21.56 16.54
N GLU A 233 24.15 -21.77 15.25
CA GLU A 233 24.63 -22.97 14.53
C GLU A 233 26.04 -22.87 13.94
N ASP A 234 26.67 -21.68 13.93
CA ASP A 234 28.04 -21.49 13.41
C ASP A 234 29.17 -21.62 14.45
N ALA A 235 28.84 -22.05 15.66
CA ALA A 235 29.87 -22.36 16.68
C ALA A 235 30.18 -23.86 16.70
N LEU A 236 30.77 -24.37 15.62
CA LEU A 236 31.44 -25.69 15.63
C LEU A 236 32.74 -25.57 16.42
N GLU A 237 32.81 -26.28 17.54
CA GLU A 237 34.00 -26.45 18.35
C GLU A 237 35.16 -27.05 17.52
N PRO A 238 36.40 -26.63 17.73
CA PRO A 238 37.54 -27.32 17.12
C PRO A 238 37.76 -28.65 17.80
N ILE A 239 37.66 -29.70 16.99
CA ILE A 239 38.06 -31.07 17.43
C ILE A 239 39.55 -31.04 17.69
N GLY A 240 39.91 -31.36 18.92
CA GLY A 240 41.27 -31.56 19.38
C GLY A 240 41.94 -32.86 18.85
#